data_046117c4a067da72c8fd47e2f06fecde
#
_entry.id   046117c4a067da72c8fd47e2f06fecde
#
_cell.length_a   1.000
_cell.length_b   1.000
_cell.length_c   1.000
_cell.angle_alpha   90.00
_cell.angle_beta   90.00
_cell.angle_gamma   90.00
#
_symmetry.space_group_name_H-M   'P 1'
#
loop_
_entity.id
_entity.type
_entity.pdbx_description
1 polymer ?
#
loop_
_entity_poly.entity_id
_entity_poly.type
_entity_poly.pdbx_seq_one_letter_code
_entity_poly.pdbx_strand_id
1 'polypeptide(L)'
;MRIVFMGTPDFAAVSLQRLLDERFDVVGIFTQPDKPKNRGMKLQPSPVKEIALAAGLPVFQPAKMRDGTALADLQSLRPDILVVVAYGRILPDDLLSVAPYGAVNVHGSLLPKYRGAAPIQWAVLNGDAVTGVSTMYLDREMDTGDVIYATQTPVGEFETAGELFDRLAVMGADLLVRTLRDIAAGTAPRTPQDHSQATYTRPLTRDDSPIDWDQNPRAIIKHICGLEPWPVATAELGGQTFKIHAADYSERTTHKVPGTIVAAGKDGVTVACAGGQTVRITQLQAPGKKRMSAADYLLGHTLPVEG
;
A
#
# COMPACT_ATOMS: atom_id res chain seq x y z
N MET A 1 8.78 14.63 24.57
CA MET A 1 9.57 14.30 23.34
C MET A 1 8.90 14.99 22.17
N ARG A 2 9.58 15.95 21.55
CA ARG A 2 9.09 16.76 20.41
C ARG A 2 9.20 15.97 19.12
N ILE A 3 8.10 15.75 18.46
CA ILE A 3 8.02 14.92 17.24
C ILE A 3 7.82 15.81 16.02
N VAL A 4 8.63 15.65 15.00
CA VAL A 4 8.28 16.08 13.65
C VAL A 4 7.79 14.85 12.88
N PHE A 5 6.58 14.95 12.34
CA PHE A 5 5.96 13.88 11.57
C PHE A 5 6.10 14.15 10.06
N MET A 6 6.53 13.14 9.31
CA MET A 6 6.72 13.20 7.87
C MET A 6 5.87 12.12 7.20
N GLY A 7 4.85 12.51 6.47
CA GLY A 7 3.94 11.56 5.83
C GLY A 7 3.07 12.21 4.76
N THR A 8 2.42 11.38 3.93
CA THR A 8 1.61 11.93 2.83
C THR A 8 0.26 11.23 2.67
N PRO A 9 0.15 9.90 2.38
CA PRO A 9 -1.10 9.23 2.07
C PRO A 9 -1.89 8.83 3.32
N ASP A 10 -3.05 8.21 3.10
CA ASP A 10 -3.96 7.73 4.14
C ASP A 10 -3.27 6.85 5.20
N PHE A 11 -2.33 5.99 4.80
CA PHE A 11 -1.53 5.17 5.73
C PHE A 11 -0.80 6.02 6.79
N ALA A 12 -0.23 7.14 6.36
CA ALA A 12 0.44 8.08 7.25
C ALA A 12 -0.57 8.90 8.07
N ALA A 13 -1.72 9.21 7.49
CA ALA A 13 -2.78 9.97 8.15
C ALA A 13 -3.32 9.23 9.39
N VAL A 14 -3.52 7.92 9.31
CA VAL A 14 -3.93 7.07 10.46
C VAL A 14 -2.88 7.14 11.58
N SER A 15 -1.59 7.05 11.24
CA SER A 15 -0.51 7.17 12.22
C SER A 15 -0.46 8.55 12.88
N LEU A 16 -0.59 9.64 12.10
CA LEU A 16 -0.63 10.99 12.64
C LEU A 16 -1.81 11.18 13.58
N GLN A 17 -3.02 10.80 13.17
CA GLN A 17 -4.21 10.91 14.00
C GLN A 17 -4.03 10.16 15.31
N ARG A 18 -3.47 8.94 15.28
CA ARG A 18 -3.21 8.16 16.49
C ARG A 18 -2.24 8.86 17.45
N LEU A 19 -1.18 9.48 16.93
CA LEU A 19 -0.25 10.26 17.77
C LEU A 19 -0.93 11.45 18.45
N LEU A 20 -1.83 12.15 17.74
CA LEU A 20 -2.60 13.26 18.29
C LEU A 20 -3.58 12.79 19.37
N ASP A 21 -4.29 11.70 19.13
CA ASP A 21 -5.23 11.10 20.08
C ASP A 21 -4.52 10.68 21.39
N GLU A 22 -3.30 10.15 21.27
CA GLU A 22 -2.44 9.76 22.39
C GLU A 22 -1.67 10.94 23.00
N ARG A 23 -1.94 12.18 22.53
CA ARG A 23 -1.39 13.44 23.03
C ARG A 23 0.14 13.52 22.96
N PHE A 24 0.75 12.94 21.95
CA PHE A 24 2.15 13.18 21.67
C PHE A 24 2.39 14.64 21.25
N ASP A 25 3.56 15.18 21.61
CA ASP A 25 3.98 16.54 21.30
C ASP A 25 4.45 16.63 19.83
N VAL A 26 3.51 16.66 18.88
CA VAL A 26 3.77 16.83 17.45
C VAL A 26 3.94 18.32 17.17
N VAL A 27 5.15 18.74 16.84
CA VAL A 27 5.53 20.15 16.70
C VAL A 27 5.56 20.65 15.26
N GLY A 28 5.50 19.77 14.27
CA GLY A 28 5.47 20.13 12.85
C GLY A 28 5.26 18.92 11.95
N ILE A 29 4.69 19.20 10.80
CA ILE A 29 4.32 18.20 9.80
C ILE A 29 5.04 18.49 8.49
N PHE A 30 5.71 17.48 7.94
CA PHE A 30 6.24 17.51 6.58
C PHE A 30 5.40 16.58 5.70
N THR A 31 4.89 17.12 4.60
CA THR A 31 4.12 16.35 3.62
C THR A 31 4.50 16.77 2.20
N GLN A 32 4.21 15.94 1.21
CA GLN A 32 4.48 16.32 -0.18
C GLN A 32 3.60 17.52 -0.59
N PRO A 33 4.06 18.35 -1.55
CA PRO A 33 3.26 19.41 -2.13
C PRO A 33 1.91 18.91 -2.63
N ASP A 34 0.90 19.76 -2.56
CA ASP A 34 -0.43 19.48 -3.07
C ASP A 34 -0.36 19.07 -4.53
N LYS A 35 -1.12 18.04 -4.91
CA LYS A 35 -1.15 17.51 -6.28
C LYS A 35 -2.53 17.66 -6.90
N PRO A 36 -2.59 17.88 -8.22
CA PRO A 36 -3.86 17.82 -8.92
C PRO A 36 -4.51 16.45 -8.79
N LYS A 37 -5.76 16.39 -8.35
CA LYS A 37 -6.56 15.15 -8.24
C LYS A 37 -7.89 15.31 -8.97
N ASN A 38 -8.48 14.19 -9.40
CA ASN A 38 -9.80 14.07 -10.00
C ASN A 38 -9.99 14.76 -11.37
N ARG A 39 -11.19 14.58 -11.95
CA ARG A 39 -11.62 15.28 -13.16
C ARG A 39 -11.69 16.78 -12.85
N GLY A 40 -10.84 17.59 -13.44
CA GLY A 40 -10.75 19.04 -13.20
C GLY A 40 -9.43 19.49 -12.61
N MET A 41 -8.50 18.59 -12.29
CA MET A 41 -7.10 18.87 -11.91
C MET A 41 -6.95 19.95 -10.81
N LYS A 42 -7.91 20.03 -9.89
CA LYS A 42 -7.80 20.92 -8.72
C LYS A 42 -6.73 20.40 -7.76
N LEU A 43 -5.89 21.31 -7.28
CA LEU A 43 -4.95 21.01 -6.23
C LEU A 43 -5.69 20.55 -4.98
N GLN A 44 -5.33 19.39 -4.46
CA GLN A 44 -5.89 18.85 -3.23
C GLN A 44 -4.78 18.63 -2.22
N PRO A 45 -5.03 18.94 -0.94
CA PRO A 45 -4.12 18.64 0.12
C PRO A 45 -3.94 17.13 0.27
N SER A 46 -2.80 16.74 0.86
CA SER A 46 -2.61 15.34 1.27
C SER A 46 -3.49 15.04 2.49
N PRO A 47 -3.89 13.77 2.73
CA PRO A 47 -4.61 13.35 3.93
C PRO A 47 -3.91 13.79 5.22
N VAL A 48 -2.59 13.72 5.27
CA VAL A 48 -1.78 14.20 6.41
C VAL A 48 -1.91 15.71 6.59
N LYS A 49 -1.92 16.50 5.50
CA LYS A 49 -2.10 17.96 5.57
C LYS A 49 -3.48 18.33 6.11
N GLU A 50 -4.52 17.61 5.72
CA GLU A 50 -5.89 17.86 6.20
C GLU A 50 -5.98 17.72 7.73
N ILE A 51 -5.43 16.63 8.28
CA ILE A 51 -5.38 16.40 9.73
C ILE A 51 -4.54 17.47 10.42
N ALA A 52 -3.37 17.80 9.86
CA ALA A 52 -2.49 18.80 10.45
C ALA A 52 -3.15 20.17 10.55
N LEU A 53 -3.84 20.61 9.50
CA LEU A 53 -4.56 21.89 9.50
C LEU A 53 -5.73 21.89 10.50
N ALA A 54 -6.48 20.80 10.58
CA ALA A 54 -7.56 20.65 11.56
C ALA A 54 -7.04 20.69 13.02
N ALA A 55 -5.83 20.20 13.25
CA ALA A 55 -5.16 20.22 14.55
C ALA A 55 -4.38 21.52 14.84
N GLY A 56 -4.36 22.48 13.90
CA GLY A 56 -3.62 23.74 14.06
C GLY A 56 -2.08 23.59 14.05
N LEU A 57 -1.57 22.50 13.43
CA LEU A 57 -0.15 22.21 13.36
C LEU A 57 0.53 22.91 12.18
N PRO A 58 1.78 23.38 12.33
CA PRO A 58 2.55 23.93 11.21
C PRO A 58 2.84 22.85 10.16
N VAL A 59 2.61 23.20 8.88
CA VAL A 59 2.77 22.28 7.73
C VAL A 59 3.86 22.80 6.80
N PHE A 60 4.82 21.96 6.50
CA PHE A 60 5.93 22.20 5.59
C PHE A 60 5.82 21.29 4.37
N GLN A 61 5.94 21.88 3.18
CA GLN A 61 5.82 21.17 1.90
C GLN A 61 7.04 21.45 1.01
N PRO A 62 8.26 21.04 1.43
CA PRO A 62 9.47 21.35 0.68
C PRO A 62 9.41 20.71 -0.72
N ALA A 63 9.69 21.50 -1.76
CA ALA A 63 9.77 20.99 -3.12
C ALA A 63 11.05 20.14 -3.33
N LYS A 64 12.12 20.47 -2.61
CA LYS A 64 13.41 19.75 -2.62
C LYS A 64 13.85 19.45 -1.18
N MET A 65 14.58 18.34 -1.01
CA MET A 65 15.08 17.93 0.30
C MET A 65 16.55 18.31 0.53
N ARG A 66 17.23 18.78 -0.50
CA ARG A 66 18.69 19.05 -0.48
C ARG A 66 19.07 20.50 -0.78
N ASP A 67 18.13 21.43 -0.75
CA ASP A 67 18.37 22.85 -0.99
C ASP A 67 18.60 23.68 0.30
N GLY A 68 18.63 23.00 1.45
CA GLY A 68 18.82 23.61 2.76
C GLY A 68 17.52 24.10 3.44
N THR A 69 16.44 24.33 2.68
CA THR A 69 15.18 24.84 3.23
C THR A 69 14.56 23.87 4.23
N ALA A 70 14.44 22.59 3.84
CA ALA A 70 13.89 21.55 4.70
C ALA A 70 14.72 21.36 5.98
N LEU A 71 16.06 21.50 5.88
CA LEU A 71 16.96 21.42 7.03
C LEU A 71 16.72 22.58 7.99
N ALA A 72 16.63 23.82 7.49
CA ALA A 72 16.39 25.01 8.30
C ALA A 72 15.03 24.93 9.02
N ASP A 73 13.97 24.50 8.31
CA ASP A 73 12.65 24.29 8.88
C ASP A 73 12.69 23.27 10.03
N LEU A 74 13.32 22.10 9.80
CA LEU A 74 13.50 21.08 10.83
C LEU A 74 14.26 21.58 12.06
N GLN A 75 15.37 22.27 11.85
CA GLN A 75 16.19 22.83 12.95
C GLN A 75 15.41 23.85 13.78
N SER A 76 14.56 24.66 13.13
CA SER A 76 13.71 25.65 13.81
C SER A 76 12.71 25.00 14.77
N LEU A 77 12.22 23.81 14.43
CA LEU A 77 11.28 23.03 15.24
C LEU A 77 11.94 22.32 16.42
N ARG A 78 13.26 22.16 16.42
CA ARG A 78 14.04 21.47 17.45
C ARG A 78 13.42 20.12 17.83
N PRO A 79 13.28 19.18 16.89
CA PRO A 79 12.70 17.88 17.17
C PRO A 79 13.63 17.02 18.04
N ASP A 80 13.04 16.21 18.90
CA ASP A 80 13.75 15.12 19.58
C ASP A 80 13.83 13.88 18.69
N ILE A 81 12.81 13.64 17.85
CA ILE A 81 12.71 12.51 16.96
C ILE A 81 11.96 12.89 15.67
N LEU A 82 12.34 12.25 14.55
CA LEU A 82 11.58 12.28 13.30
C LEU A 82 10.76 11.00 13.18
N VAL A 83 9.49 11.13 12.86
CA VAL A 83 8.59 10.01 12.54
C VAL A 83 8.25 10.08 11.06
N VAL A 84 8.65 9.06 10.31
CA VAL A 84 8.46 8.99 8.86
C VAL A 84 7.50 7.87 8.54
N VAL A 85 6.40 8.17 7.85
CA VAL A 85 5.41 7.17 7.45
C VAL A 85 4.97 7.45 6.02
N ALA A 86 5.36 6.61 5.10
CA ALA A 86 5.00 6.73 3.67
C ALA A 86 5.17 8.19 3.14
N TYR A 87 6.25 8.85 3.49
CA TYR A 87 6.53 10.23 3.07
C TYR A 87 6.79 10.34 1.57
N GLY A 88 7.36 9.29 0.98
CA GLY A 88 7.61 9.20 -0.45
C GLY A 88 8.80 10.05 -0.93
N ARG A 89 9.74 10.35 -0.04
CA ARG A 89 11.02 11.00 -0.33
C ARG A 89 12.14 10.38 0.49
N ILE A 90 13.31 10.29 -0.10
CA ILE A 90 14.54 9.90 0.60
C ILE A 90 15.01 11.09 1.42
N LEU A 91 15.29 10.88 2.69
CA LEU A 91 15.85 11.87 3.58
C LEU A 91 17.37 11.83 3.48
N PRO A 92 18.02 12.97 3.17
CA PRO A 92 19.49 13.09 3.23
C PRO A 92 20.01 12.94 4.66
N ASP A 93 21.30 12.61 4.81
CA ASP A 93 21.95 12.35 6.10
C ASP A 93 21.87 13.52 7.08
N ASP A 94 21.98 14.75 6.56
CA ASP A 94 21.87 15.97 7.36
C ASP A 94 20.51 16.15 8.01
N LEU A 95 19.42 15.71 7.32
CA LEU A 95 18.08 15.70 7.90
C LEU A 95 17.91 14.55 8.91
N LEU A 96 18.42 13.36 8.60
CA LEU A 96 18.35 12.21 9.53
C LEU A 96 19.07 12.49 10.87
N SER A 97 20.09 13.35 10.83
CA SER A 97 20.94 13.67 11.98
C SER A 97 20.42 14.85 12.85
N VAL A 98 19.31 15.50 12.46
CA VAL A 98 18.80 16.69 13.17
C VAL A 98 18.30 16.35 14.56
N ALA A 99 17.66 15.20 14.73
CA ALA A 99 17.01 14.80 15.97
C ALA A 99 17.90 13.85 16.79
N PRO A 100 18.07 14.07 18.12
CA PRO A 100 18.94 13.25 18.94
C PRO A 100 18.52 11.79 19.05
N TYR A 101 17.23 11.46 18.93
CA TYR A 101 16.75 10.09 18.86
C TYR A 101 16.70 9.55 17.42
N GLY A 102 17.18 10.33 16.43
CA GLY A 102 17.19 9.94 15.03
C GLY A 102 15.81 10.00 14.36
N ALA A 103 15.63 9.12 13.39
CA ALA A 103 14.39 9.00 12.63
C ALA A 103 13.86 7.56 12.66
N VAL A 104 12.55 7.39 12.84
CA VAL A 104 11.87 6.09 12.82
C VAL A 104 10.88 6.05 11.69
N ASN A 105 10.72 4.86 11.09
CA ASN A 105 9.75 4.59 10.03
C ASN A 105 8.77 3.50 10.44
N VAL A 106 7.53 3.61 9.93
CA VAL A 106 6.55 2.53 9.93
C VAL A 106 6.51 1.94 8.53
N HIS A 107 6.97 0.71 8.40
CA HIS A 107 7.06 -0.01 7.13
C HIS A 107 6.00 -1.11 7.04
N GLY A 108 5.29 -1.19 5.91
CA GLY A 108 4.16 -2.10 5.71
C GLY A 108 4.59 -3.53 5.36
N SER A 109 5.62 -4.06 5.99
CA SER A 109 6.02 -5.47 5.87
C SER A 109 6.71 -5.97 7.15
N LEU A 110 6.96 -7.27 7.20
CA LEU A 110 7.84 -7.92 8.17
C LEU A 110 9.28 -7.87 7.64
N LEU A 111 10.02 -6.79 7.98
CA LEU A 111 11.41 -6.65 7.57
C LEU A 111 12.26 -7.83 8.06
N PRO A 112 13.24 -8.28 7.26
CA PRO A 112 13.81 -7.64 6.05
C PRO A 112 13.12 -7.96 4.72
N LYS A 113 11.94 -8.61 4.73
CA LYS A 113 11.17 -8.85 3.50
C LYS A 113 10.51 -7.59 3.00
N TYR A 114 10.43 -7.46 1.67
CA TYR A 114 9.71 -6.37 0.98
C TYR A 114 10.22 -4.97 1.33
N ARG A 115 11.54 -4.77 1.37
CA ARG A 115 12.11 -3.43 1.38
C ARG A 115 11.70 -2.68 0.11
N GLY A 116 11.49 -1.37 0.20
CA GLY A 116 11.15 -0.53 -0.93
C GLY A 116 9.66 -0.22 -1.03
N ALA A 117 9.13 -0.13 -2.24
CA ALA A 117 7.80 0.39 -2.49
C ALA A 117 6.73 -0.69 -2.55
N ALA A 118 5.49 -0.32 -2.14
CA ALA A 118 4.30 -1.16 -2.26
C ALA A 118 4.39 -2.55 -1.57
N PRO A 119 5.02 -2.68 -0.38
CA PRO A 119 5.20 -3.98 0.29
C PRO A 119 3.88 -4.71 0.56
N ILE A 120 2.81 -3.97 0.87
CA ILE A 120 1.47 -4.50 1.17
C ILE A 120 0.88 -5.19 -0.06
N GLN A 121 0.92 -4.51 -1.21
CA GLN A 121 0.43 -5.05 -2.48
C GLN A 121 1.22 -6.30 -2.88
N TRP A 122 2.54 -6.26 -2.75
CA TRP A 122 3.41 -7.40 -3.11
C TRP A 122 3.20 -8.60 -2.20
N ALA A 123 2.88 -8.42 -0.92
CA ALA A 123 2.51 -9.53 -0.04
C ALA A 123 1.24 -10.26 -0.53
N VAL A 124 0.22 -9.50 -1.00
CA VAL A 124 -0.99 -10.09 -1.59
C VAL A 124 -0.71 -10.74 -2.94
N LEU A 125 0.01 -10.05 -3.84
CA LEU A 125 0.37 -10.54 -5.17
C LEU A 125 1.13 -11.86 -5.12
N ASN A 126 2.07 -11.98 -4.17
CA ASN A 126 2.86 -13.20 -3.97
C ASN A 126 2.08 -14.31 -3.25
N GLY A 127 0.86 -14.01 -2.78
CA GLY A 127 0.04 -14.97 -2.06
C GLY A 127 0.59 -15.38 -0.70
N ASP A 128 1.28 -14.47 -0.01
CA ASP A 128 1.78 -14.72 1.32
C ASP A 128 0.64 -15.05 2.29
N ALA A 129 0.85 -16.04 3.15
CA ALA A 129 -0.14 -16.41 4.16
C ALA A 129 -0.13 -15.43 5.35
N VAL A 130 1.00 -14.77 5.58
CA VAL A 130 1.23 -13.86 6.71
C VAL A 130 2.04 -12.66 6.23
N THR A 131 1.65 -11.48 6.68
CA THR A 131 2.40 -10.23 6.53
C THR A 131 2.36 -9.45 7.83
N GLY A 132 2.72 -8.17 7.82
CA GLY A 132 2.67 -7.33 9.01
C GLY A 132 3.23 -5.93 8.79
N VAL A 133 3.54 -5.30 9.89
CA VAL A 133 4.19 -3.99 9.94
C VAL A 133 5.41 -4.04 10.84
N SER A 134 6.43 -3.27 10.48
CA SER A 134 7.64 -3.10 11.28
C SER A 134 7.86 -1.62 11.58
N THR A 135 8.30 -1.30 12.80
CA THR A 135 8.93 -0.02 13.11
C THR A 135 10.44 -0.21 13.09
N MET A 136 11.15 0.72 12.48
CA MET A 136 12.60 0.64 12.35
C MET A 136 13.23 2.02 12.43
N TYR A 137 14.50 2.10 12.79
CA TYR A 137 15.30 3.32 12.61
C TYR A 137 15.60 3.50 11.12
N LEU A 138 15.54 4.74 10.65
CA LEU A 138 15.97 5.06 9.29
C LEU A 138 17.50 5.12 9.21
N ASP A 139 18.02 4.63 8.10
CA ASP A 139 19.42 4.64 7.72
C ASP A 139 19.57 5.23 6.31
N ARG A 140 20.79 5.33 5.81
CA ARG A 140 21.13 5.83 4.46
C ARG A 140 20.49 5.02 3.34
N GLU A 141 20.47 3.71 3.52
CA GLU A 141 19.94 2.79 2.53
C GLU A 141 18.45 2.53 2.77
N MET A 142 17.78 2.15 1.70
CA MET A 142 16.33 1.96 1.71
C MET A 142 15.93 0.79 2.61
N ASP A 143 15.24 1.11 3.71
CA ASP A 143 14.63 0.16 4.65
C ASP A 143 15.62 -0.85 5.27
N THR A 144 16.88 -0.43 5.49
CA THR A 144 17.96 -1.31 6.01
C THR A 144 18.23 -1.15 7.50
N GLY A 145 17.73 -0.10 8.13
CA GLY A 145 18.03 0.21 9.52
C GLY A 145 17.47 -0.82 10.50
N ASP A 146 17.94 -0.73 11.75
CA ASP A 146 17.57 -1.67 12.81
C ASP A 146 16.08 -1.69 13.07
N VAL A 147 15.49 -2.88 13.10
CA VAL A 147 14.09 -3.08 13.49
C VAL A 147 13.94 -2.85 14.99
N ILE A 148 12.89 -2.10 15.36
CA ILE A 148 12.52 -1.87 16.75
C ILE A 148 11.47 -2.91 17.14
N TYR A 149 10.35 -2.94 16.44
CA TYR A 149 9.28 -3.92 16.64
C TYR A 149 8.69 -4.35 15.32
N ALA A 150 8.10 -5.55 15.32
CA ALA A 150 7.26 -6.04 14.25
C ALA A 150 5.99 -6.69 14.80
N THR A 151 4.90 -6.56 14.08
CA THR A 151 3.62 -7.23 14.38
C THR A 151 3.10 -7.90 13.13
N GLN A 152 2.72 -9.16 13.24
CA GLN A 152 2.25 -9.98 12.12
C GLN A 152 0.74 -10.15 12.13
N THR A 153 0.19 -10.46 10.94
CA THR A 153 -1.21 -10.75 10.73
C THR A 153 -1.39 -11.70 9.55
N PRO A 154 -2.38 -12.61 9.56
CA PRO A 154 -2.69 -13.41 8.38
C PRO A 154 -3.21 -12.54 7.23
N VAL A 155 -2.98 -12.99 5.99
CA VAL A 155 -3.58 -12.43 4.77
C VAL A 155 -4.74 -13.32 4.36
N GLY A 156 -5.92 -12.76 4.23
CA GLY A 156 -7.12 -13.48 3.81
C GLY A 156 -7.01 -14.00 2.37
N GLU A 157 -7.72 -15.09 2.06
CA GLU A 157 -7.64 -15.71 0.74
C GLU A 157 -8.10 -14.76 -0.38
N PHE A 158 -9.14 -14.00 -0.15
CA PHE A 158 -9.69 -13.02 -1.08
C PHE A 158 -9.50 -11.57 -0.61
N GLU A 159 -8.67 -11.36 0.42
CA GLU A 159 -8.39 -10.02 0.94
C GLU A 159 -7.66 -9.19 -0.11
N THR A 160 -8.20 -8.04 -0.43
CA THR A 160 -7.59 -7.09 -1.35
C THR A 160 -6.44 -6.33 -0.69
N ALA A 161 -5.52 -5.83 -1.51
CA ALA A 161 -4.44 -4.97 -1.00
C ALA A 161 -4.99 -3.71 -0.32
N GLY A 162 -6.15 -3.18 -0.75
CA GLY A 162 -6.82 -2.06 -0.10
C GLY A 162 -7.30 -2.39 1.31
N GLU A 163 -7.98 -3.52 1.49
CA GLU A 163 -8.46 -3.98 2.81
C GLU A 163 -7.28 -4.27 3.75
N LEU A 164 -6.25 -4.94 3.25
CA LEU A 164 -5.03 -5.21 4.02
C LEU A 164 -4.31 -3.91 4.40
N PHE A 165 -4.26 -2.92 3.50
CA PHE A 165 -3.68 -1.61 3.73
C PHE A 165 -4.36 -0.88 4.91
N ASP A 166 -5.69 -0.86 4.94
CA ASP A 166 -6.46 -0.21 6.00
C ASP A 166 -6.17 -0.87 7.35
N ARG A 167 -6.12 -2.18 7.38
CA ARG A 167 -5.85 -2.98 8.58
C ARG A 167 -4.40 -2.77 9.07
N LEU A 168 -3.43 -2.80 8.18
CA LEU A 168 -2.01 -2.57 8.51
C LEU A 168 -1.73 -1.12 8.92
N ALA A 169 -2.49 -0.14 8.41
CA ALA A 169 -2.37 1.25 8.83
C ALA A 169 -2.70 1.42 10.32
N VAL A 170 -3.77 0.77 10.80
CA VAL A 170 -4.13 0.78 12.23
C VAL A 170 -3.09 0.06 13.07
N MET A 171 -2.67 -1.15 12.66
CA MET A 171 -1.64 -1.92 13.35
C MET A 171 -0.30 -1.15 13.43
N GLY A 172 0.08 -0.48 12.35
CA GLY A 172 1.29 0.35 12.29
C GLY A 172 1.24 1.56 13.21
N ALA A 173 0.07 2.20 13.30
CA ALA A 173 -0.16 3.33 14.20
C ALA A 173 -0.05 2.90 15.68
N ASP A 174 -0.64 1.78 16.05
CA ASP A 174 -0.55 1.23 17.41
C ASP A 174 0.90 0.83 17.76
N LEU A 175 1.60 0.19 16.81
CA LEU A 175 3.00 -0.18 16.97
C LEU A 175 3.91 1.04 17.13
N LEU A 176 3.63 2.12 16.38
CA LEU A 176 4.35 3.39 16.48
C LEU A 176 4.21 4.02 17.86
N VAL A 177 3.03 4.03 18.45
CA VAL A 177 2.78 4.55 19.80
C VAL A 177 3.66 3.83 20.81
N ARG A 178 3.69 2.50 20.79
CA ARG A 178 4.57 1.69 21.63
C ARG A 178 6.04 2.05 21.39
N THR A 179 6.46 2.07 20.13
CA THR A 179 7.83 2.40 19.72
C THR A 179 8.30 3.72 20.31
N LEU A 180 7.50 4.77 20.20
CA LEU A 180 7.86 6.10 20.67
C LEU A 180 7.91 6.19 22.20
N ARG A 181 7.04 5.48 22.91
CA ARG A 181 7.08 5.38 24.37
C ARG A 181 8.34 4.70 24.86
N ASP A 182 8.72 3.60 24.22
CA ASP A 182 9.91 2.83 24.61
C ASP A 182 11.21 3.56 24.22
N ILE A 183 11.23 4.32 23.10
CA ILE A 183 12.36 5.22 22.79
C ILE A 183 12.49 6.31 23.86
N ALA A 184 11.40 6.95 24.25
CA ALA A 184 11.43 7.99 25.28
C ALA A 184 11.87 7.45 26.65
N ALA A 185 11.56 6.19 26.96
CA ALA A 185 11.97 5.50 28.17
C ALA A 185 13.41 4.93 28.10
N GLY A 186 14.05 4.96 26.92
CA GLY A 186 15.37 4.36 26.71
C GLY A 186 15.36 2.82 26.70
N THR A 187 14.20 2.19 26.48
CA THR A 187 14.00 0.74 26.50
C THR A 187 13.75 0.12 25.12
N ALA A 188 13.67 0.95 24.07
CA ALA A 188 13.45 0.47 22.72
C ALA A 188 14.61 -0.42 22.24
N PRO A 189 14.34 -1.64 21.74
CA PRO A 189 15.39 -2.50 21.20
C PRO A 189 15.93 -1.96 19.88
N ARG A 190 17.11 -2.42 19.50
CA ARG A 190 17.70 -2.23 18.16
C ARG A 190 18.16 -3.59 17.65
N THR A 191 17.43 -4.14 16.71
CA THR A 191 17.72 -5.46 16.15
C THR A 191 18.20 -5.29 14.71
N PRO A 192 19.49 -5.50 14.43
CA PRO A 192 20.01 -5.48 13.08
C PRO A 192 19.26 -6.45 12.17
N GLN A 193 18.99 -6.03 10.94
CA GLN A 193 18.33 -6.90 9.97
C GLN A 193 19.32 -7.93 9.39
N ASP A 194 18.87 -9.16 9.19
CA ASP A 194 19.62 -10.14 8.39
C ASP A 194 19.48 -9.81 6.89
N HIS A 195 20.50 -9.17 6.34
CA HIS A 195 20.51 -8.75 4.94
C HIS A 195 20.44 -9.91 3.94
N SER A 196 20.82 -11.14 4.36
CA SER A 196 20.73 -12.33 3.50
C SER A 196 19.28 -12.76 3.23
N GLN A 197 18.34 -12.35 4.09
CA GLN A 197 16.91 -12.63 3.98
C GLN A 197 16.12 -11.48 3.33
N ALA A 198 16.81 -10.41 2.95
CA ALA A 198 16.15 -9.24 2.40
C ALA A 198 15.57 -9.50 1.01
N THR A 199 14.34 -9.04 0.79
CA THR A 199 13.74 -8.97 -0.55
C THR A 199 13.34 -7.52 -0.83
N TYR A 200 13.31 -7.16 -2.11
CA TYR A 200 13.05 -5.79 -2.55
C TYR A 200 11.84 -5.74 -3.47
N THR A 201 11.06 -4.68 -3.33
CA THR A 201 9.87 -4.45 -4.13
C THR A 201 9.92 -3.09 -4.82
N ARG A 202 9.32 -3.03 -6.01
CA ARG A 202 9.20 -1.83 -6.82
C ARG A 202 7.80 -1.21 -6.72
N PRO A 203 7.64 0.05 -7.10
CA PRO A 203 6.30 0.61 -7.28
C PRO A 203 5.52 -0.20 -8.33
N LEU A 204 4.21 -0.34 -8.11
CA LEU A 204 3.30 -0.86 -9.13
C LEU A 204 3.04 0.19 -10.20
N THR A 205 2.75 -0.27 -11.39
CA THR A 205 2.39 0.56 -12.56
C THR A 205 1.17 -0.01 -13.26
N ARG A 206 0.65 0.67 -14.27
CA ARG A 206 -0.44 0.12 -15.10
C ARG A 206 -0.02 -1.05 -15.96
N ASP A 207 1.27 -1.23 -16.17
CA ASP A 207 1.80 -2.38 -16.93
C ASP A 207 1.67 -3.68 -16.11
N ASP A 208 1.45 -3.56 -14.80
CA ASP A 208 1.14 -4.71 -13.94
C ASP A 208 -0.34 -5.16 -14.04
N SER A 209 -1.22 -4.37 -14.67
CA SER A 209 -2.66 -4.62 -14.70
C SER A 209 -3.12 -5.86 -15.48
N PRO A 210 -2.54 -6.22 -16.65
CA PRO A 210 -3.03 -7.35 -17.45
C PRO A 210 -2.95 -8.67 -16.68
N ILE A 211 -4.06 -9.43 -16.69
CA ILE A 211 -4.10 -10.78 -16.13
C ILE A 211 -3.36 -11.72 -17.07
N ASP A 212 -2.39 -12.45 -16.55
CA ASP A 212 -1.78 -13.61 -17.21
C ASP A 212 -2.65 -14.86 -16.94
N TRP A 213 -3.41 -15.26 -17.94
CA TRP A 213 -4.29 -16.43 -17.84
C TRP A 213 -3.54 -17.76 -17.85
N ASP A 214 -2.25 -17.78 -18.22
CA ASP A 214 -1.41 -18.98 -18.16
C ASP A 214 -0.83 -19.22 -16.75
N GLN A 215 -1.54 -18.75 -15.75
CA GLN A 215 -1.29 -18.98 -14.34
C GLN A 215 -2.38 -19.87 -13.72
N ASN A 216 -2.12 -20.44 -12.54
CA ASN A 216 -3.13 -21.19 -11.80
C ASN A 216 -4.20 -20.25 -11.19
N PRO A 217 -5.39 -20.76 -10.83
CA PRO A 217 -6.50 -19.95 -10.30
C PRO A 217 -6.09 -19.08 -9.11
N ARG A 218 -5.31 -19.63 -8.19
CA ARG A 218 -4.88 -18.88 -7.00
C ARG A 218 -4.01 -17.69 -7.36
N ALA A 219 -3.07 -17.86 -8.27
CA ALA A 219 -2.19 -16.77 -8.71
C ALA A 219 -3.00 -15.65 -9.39
N ILE A 220 -3.99 -16.01 -10.23
CA ILE A 220 -4.88 -15.04 -10.89
C ILE A 220 -5.72 -14.27 -9.85
N ILE A 221 -6.31 -14.98 -8.88
CA ILE A 221 -7.10 -14.34 -7.82
C ILE A 221 -6.22 -13.41 -6.99
N LYS A 222 -5.01 -13.84 -6.59
CA LYS A 222 -4.07 -13.00 -5.86
C LYS A 222 -3.61 -11.79 -6.66
N HIS A 223 -3.44 -11.93 -7.99
CA HIS A 223 -3.16 -10.80 -8.88
C HIS A 223 -4.29 -9.77 -8.85
N ILE A 224 -5.55 -10.21 -8.96
CA ILE A 224 -6.72 -9.34 -8.89
C ILE A 224 -6.80 -8.64 -7.52
N CYS A 225 -6.67 -9.39 -6.44
CA CYS A 225 -6.71 -8.85 -5.08
C CYS A 225 -5.55 -7.87 -4.79
N GLY A 226 -4.34 -8.19 -5.22
CA GLY A 226 -3.14 -7.39 -4.97
C GLY A 226 -3.12 -6.06 -5.72
N LEU A 227 -3.87 -5.96 -6.82
CA LEU A 227 -4.00 -4.75 -7.62
C LEU A 227 -5.24 -3.91 -7.29
N GLU A 228 -6.11 -4.37 -6.43
CA GLU A 228 -7.29 -3.62 -5.97
C GLU A 228 -6.92 -2.75 -4.76
N PRO A 229 -7.19 -1.43 -4.73
CA PRO A 229 -7.97 -0.65 -5.69
C PRO A 229 -7.15 -0.01 -6.84
N TRP A 230 -5.85 -0.18 -6.88
CA TRP A 230 -4.98 0.41 -7.90
C TRP A 230 -3.74 -0.46 -8.14
N PRO A 231 -3.34 -0.67 -9.41
CA PRO A 231 -3.88 -0.09 -10.66
C PRO A 231 -5.15 -0.77 -11.19
N VAL A 232 -5.65 -1.80 -10.55
CA VAL A 232 -6.75 -2.70 -10.91
C VAL A 232 -6.35 -3.66 -12.03
N ALA A 233 -6.60 -4.94 -11.85
CA ALA A 233 -6.36 -5.97 -12.86
C ALA A 233 -7.22 -5.74 -14.11
N THR A 234 -6.71 -6.09 -15.29
CA THR A 234 -7.43 -5.96 -16.56
C THR A 234 -7.44 -7.24 -17.36
N ALA A 235 -8.51 -7.46 -18.12
CA ALA A 235 -8.66 -8.60 -19.03
C ALA A 235 -9.33 -8.18 -20.33
N GLU A 236 -8.89 -8.79 -21.42
CA GLU A 236 -9.60 -8.71 -22.70
C GLU A 236 -10.73 -9.73 -22.71
N LEU A 237 -11.98 -9.26 -22.77
CA LEU A 237 -13.18 -10.11 -22.84
C LEU A 237 -14.02 -9.69 -24.06
N GLY A 238 -14.17 -10.57 -25.02
CA GLY A 238 -14.93 -10.29 -26.24
C GLY A 238 -14.42 -9.09 -27.04
N GLY A 239 -13.11 -8.88 -27.09
CA GLY A 239 -12.47 -7.78 -27.84
C GLY A 239 -12.53 -6.40 -27.14
N GLN A 240 -12.84 -6.37 -25.86
CA GLN A 240 -12.84 -5.15 -25.05
C GLN A 240 -12.03 -5.35 -23.77
N THR A 241 -11.31 -4.32 -23.32
CA THR A 241 -10.56 -4.35 -22.08
C THR A 241 -11.47 -3.99 -20.90
N PHE A 242 -11.65 -4.93 -19.98
CA PHE A 242 -12.38 -4.74 -18.73
C PHE A 242 -11.41 -4.56 -17.56
N LYS A 243 -11.79 -3.79 -16.58
CA LYS A 243 -11.19 -3.87 -15.25
C LYS A 243 -11.86 -5.00 -14.48
N ILE A 244 -11.06 -5.81 -13.81
CA ILE A 244 -11.52 -6.95 -13.02
C ILE A 244 -11.26 -6.64 -11.55
N HIS A 245 -12.34 -6.56 -10.77
CA HIS A 245 -12.28 -6.15 -9.37
C HIS A 245 -12.40 -7.31 -8.38
N ALA A 246 -13.03 -8.42 -8.81
CA ALA A 246 -13.12 -9.63 -7.99
C ALA A 246 -13.28 -10.87 -8.86
N ALA A 247 -12.72 -11.95 -8.39
CA ALA A 247 -12.89 -13.29 -8.95
C ALA A 247 -12.88 -14.33 -7.84
N ASP A 248 -13.37 -15.51 -8.17
CA ASP A 248 -13.53 -16.64 -7.26
C ASP A 248 -13.06 -17.93 -7.94
N TYR A 249 -12.82 -18.96 -7.16
CA TYR A 249 -12.56 -20.29 -7.69
C TYR A 249 -13.75 -20.81 -8.48
N SER A 250 -13.48 -21.60 -9.51
CA SER A 250 -14.50 -22.31 -10.28
C SER A 250 -14.20 -23.80 -10.26
N GLU A 251 -15.24 -24.62 -10.08
CA GLU A 251 -15.13 -26.08 -10.15
C GLU A 251 -15.10 -26.61 -11.61
N ARG A 252 -15.33 -25.73 -12.59
CA ARG A 252 -15.32 -26.13 -13.99
C ARG A 252 -13.89 -26.42 -14.45
N THR A 253 -13.76 -27.44 -15.28
CA THR A 253 -12.53 -27.73 -16.03
C THR A 253 -12.79 -27.59 -17.53
N THR A 254 -11.73 -27.38 -18.31
CA THR A 254 -11.83 -27.18 -19.75
C THR A 254 -10.54 -27.60 -20.47
N HIS A 255 -10.63 -27.87 -21.75
CA HIS A 255 -9.48 -28.07 -22.64
C HIS A 255 -9.20 -26.84 -23.52
N LYS A 256 -9.91 -25.73 -23.26
CA LYS A 256 -9.73 -24.48 -24.01
C LYS A 256 -8.43 -23.80 -23.59
N VAL A 257 -7.90 -22.97 -24.48
CA VAL A 257 -6.69 -22.17 -24.22
C VAL A 257 -6.95 -21.18 -23.07
N PRO A 258 -5.96 -20.92 -22.20
CA PRO A 258 -6.05 -19.87 -21.19
C PRO A 258 -6.52 -18.52 -21.79
N GLY A 259 -7.42 -17.83 -21.06
CA GLY A 259 -8.07 -16.60 -21.51
C GLY A 259 -9.40 -16.78 -22.26
N THR A 260 -9.76 -18.02 -22.64
CA THR A 260 -11.04 -18.31 -23.31
C THR A 260 -12.20 -18.22 -22.31
N ILE A 261 -13.28 -17.52 -22.69
CA ILE A 261 -14.53 -17.51 -21.91
C ILE A 261 -15.26 -18.83 -22.14
N VAL A 262 -15.38 -19.64 -21.09
CA VAL A 262 -16.03 -20.97 -21.15
C VAL A 262 -17.46 -20.98 -20.63
N ALA A 263 -17.85 -19.94 -19.88
CA ALA A 263 -19.23 -19.72 -19.47
C ALA A 263 -19.46 -18.23 -19.12
N ALA A 264 -20.66 -17.75 -19.40
CA ALA A 264 -21.12 -16.43 -18.98
C ALA A 264 -22.61 -16.51 -18.60
N GLY A 265 -22.99 -16.07 -17.42
CA GLY A 265 -24.38 -16.17 -16.92
C GLY A 265 -24.55 -15.59 -15.52
N LYS A 266 -25.59 -16.06 -14.83
CA LYS A 266 -25.99 -15.58 -13.49
C LYS A 266 -24.90 -15.66 -12.42
N ASP A 267 -23.92 -16.53 -12.58
CA ASP A 267 -22.83 -16.73 -11.61
C ASP A 267 -21.58 -15.89 -11.95
N GLY A 268 -21.58 -15.19 -13.10
CA GLY A 268 -20.46 -14.39 -13.58
C GLY A 268 -19.88 -14.89 -14.88
N VAL A 269 -18.62 -14.54 -15.15
CA VAL A 269 -17.87 -14.94 -16.36
C VAL A 269 -16.77 -15.91 -15.95
N THR A 270 -16.85 -17.14 -16.49
CA THR A 270 -15.84 -18.18 -16.24
C THR A 270 -14.83 -18.20 -17.39
N VAL A 271 -13.56 -18.07 -17.03
CA VAL A 271 -12.44 -18.00 -17.99
C VAL A 271 -11.48 -19.15 -17.75
N ALA A 272 -11.01 -19.77 -18.82
CA ALA A 272 -10.00 -20.81 -18.79
C ALA A 272 -8.64 -20.26 -18.28
N CYS A 273 -7.93 -21.05 -17.51
CA CYS A 273 -6.57 -20.73 -17.06
C CYS A 273 -5.67 -21.97 -17.15
N ALA A 274 -4.42 -21.86 -16.67
CA ALA A 274 -3.45 -22.94 -16.77
C ALA A 274 -3.97 -24.28 -16.23
N GLY A 275 -3.49 -25.38 -16.81
CA GLY A 275 -3.78 -26.74 -16.36
C GLY A 275 -5.23 -27.18 -16.56
N GLY A 276 -5.97 -26.54 -17.47
CA GLY A 276 -7.37 -26.87 -17.72
C GLY A 276 -8.33 -26.45 -16.61
N GLN A 277 -7.87 -25.63 -15.67
CA GLN A 277 -8.66 -25.03 -14.60
C GLN A 277 -9.39 -23.77 -15.09
N THR A 278 -10.25 -23.22 -14.26
CA THR A 278 -10.98 -21.99 -14.58
C THR A 278 -11.08 -21.07 -13.37
N VAL A 279 -11.23 -19.77 -13.65
CA VAL A 279 -11.52 -18.72 -12.68
C VAL A 279 -12.85 -18.06 -13.05
N ARG A 280 -13.65 -17.74 -12.05
CA ARG A 280 -14.93 -17.05 -12.20
C ARG A 280 -14.82 -15.58 -11.80
N ILE A 281 -14.89 -14.68 -12.78
CA ILE A 281 -14.98 -13.24 -12.56
C ILE A 281 -16.36 -12.92 -12.00
N THR A 282 -16.40 -12.29 -10.83
CA THR A 282 -17.62 -11.92 -10.11
C THR A 282 -17.92 -10.43 -10.16
N GLN A 283 -16.89 -9.57 -10.24
CA GLN A 283 -17.04 -8.12 -10.37
C GLN A 283 -16.13 -7.57 -11.45
N LEU A 284 -16.70 -6.73 -12.30
CA LEU A 284 -16.00 -6.11 -13.42
C LEU A 284 -16.42 -4.65 -13.62
N GLN A 285 -15.66 -3.95 -14.47
CA GLN A 285 -15.99 -2.64 -14.96
C GLN A 285 -15.69 -2.56 -16.47
N ALA A 286 -16.73 -2.43 -17.26
CA ALA A 286 -16.60 -2.18 -18.70
C ALA A 286 -16.08 -0.75 -18.98
N PRO A 287 -15.48 -0.50 -20.16
CA PRO A 287 -15.00 0.81 -20.54
C PRO A 287 -16.08 1.90 -20.39
N GLY A 288 -15.76 2.97 -19.67
CA GLY A 288 -16.68 4.10 -19.45
C GLY A 288 -17.89 3.82 -18.54
N LYS A 289 -17.99 2.64 -17.96
CA LYS A 289 -19.08 2.26 -17.04
C LYS A 289 -18.63 2.30 -15.58
N LYS A 290 -19.55 2.05 -14.65
CA LYS A 290 -19.26 1.84 -13.23
C LYS A 290 -18.92 0.37 -12.98
N ARG A 291 -18.22 0.10 -11.87
CA ARG A 291 -18.04 -1.23 -11.30
C ARG A 291 -19.41 -1.83 -11.01
N MET A 292 -19.61 -3.09 -11.36
CA MET A 292 -20.84 -3.85 -11.11
C MET A 292 -20.54 -5.36 -11.03
N SER A 293 -21.52 -6.16 -10.59
CA SER A 293 -21.37 -7.61 -10.68
C SER A 293 -21.30 -8.05 -12.15
N ALA A 294 -20.54 -9.11 -12.41
CA ALA A 294 -20.49 -9.68 -13.76
C ALA A 294 -21.86 -10.22 -14.20
N ALA A 295 -22.65 -10.73 -13.24
CA ALA A 295 -24.03 -11.17 -13.48
C ALA A 295 -24.93 -10.01 -13.97
N ASP A 296 -24.91 -8.86 -13.29
CA ASP A 296 -25.70 -7.69 -13.71
C ASP A 296 -25.27 -7.15 -15.08
N TYR A 297 -23.97 -7.16 -15.37
CA TYR A 297 -23.48 -6.80 -16.69
C TYR A 297 -24.10 -7.68 -17.79
N LEU A 298 -24.18 -8.99 -17.53
CA LEU A 298 -24.67 -9.98 -18.48
C LEU A 298 -26.20 -9.95 -18.68
N LEU A 299 -26.98 -9.26 -17.85
CA LEU A 299 -28.42 -9.02 -18.08
C LEU A 299 -28.68 -8.19 -19.35
N GLY A 300 -27.75 -7.30 -19.69
CA GLY A 300 -27.90 -6.40 -20.83
C GLY A 300 -26.82 -6.56 -21.92
N HIS A 301 -25.87 -7.47 -21.72
CA HIS A 301 -24.73 -7.65 -22.63
C HIS A 301 -24.40 -9.13 -22.79
N THR A 302 -23.93 -9.51 -23.96
CA THR A 302 -23.42 -10.85 -24.23
C THR A 302 -21.90 -10.83 -24.38
N LEU A 303 -21.23 -11.86 -23.86
CA LEU A 303 -19.83 -12.11 -24.11
C LEU A 303 -19.71 -13.39 -24.96
N PRO A 304 -18.73 -13.47 -25.87
CA PRO A 304 -18.56 -14.66 -26.72
C PRO A 304 -18.10 -15.82 -25.82
N VAL A 305 -18.89 -16.88 -25.78
CA VAL A 305 -18.56 -18.11 -25.05
C VAL A 305 -18.16 -19.15 -26.12
N GLU A 306 -16.97 -19.68 -25.95
CA GLU A 306 -16.52 -20.81 -26.78
C GLU A 306 -16.84 -22.12 -26.04
N GLY A 307 -17.93 -22.74 -26.47
CA GLY A 307 -18.40 -24.04 -25.97
C GLY A 307 -17.48 -25.21 -26.27
#